data_69909d0963d9691718b3da2b560b19ab
#
_entry.id   69909d0963d9691718b3da2b560b19ab
#
_cell.length_a   1.000
_cell.length_b   1.000
_cell.length_c   1.000
_cell.angle_alpha   90.00
_cell.angle_beta   90.00
_cell.angle_gamma   90.00
#
_symmetry.space_group_name_H-M   'P 1'
#
loop_
_entity.id
_entity.type
_entity.pdbx_description
1 polymer ?
#
loop_
_entity_poly.entity_id
_entity_poly.type
_entity_poly.pdbx_seq_one_letter_code
_entity_poly.pdbx_strand_id
1 'polypeptide(L)'
;LLVSVTGDSMAPRISEGDLVLVDLDRTEIENGEPYIVTDTDGETRLKRLHRLGAKTLALVSDNPAYPPELRNGADAERVRVLGRVVWSGHSWG
;
A
#
# COMPACT_ATOMS: atom_id res chain seq x y z
N LEU A 1 -11.62 8.60 2.42
CA LEU A 1 -11.12 8.19 3.73
C LEU A 1 -9.76 8.82 3.99
N LEU A 2 -9.62 9.50 5.10
CA LEU A 2 -8.37 10.13 5.51
C LEU A 2 -7.71 9.25 6.58
N VAL A 3 -6.45 8.86 6.34
CA VAL A 3 -5.73 7.92 7.21
C VAL A 3 -4.39 8.52 7.61
N SER A 4 -4.02 8.36 8.88
CA SER A 4 -2.70 8.73 9.39
C SER A 4 -1.72 7.55 9.16
N VAL A 5 -0.54 7.87 8.65
CA VAL A 5 0.48 6.86 8.31
C VAL A 5 1.33 6.53 9.53
N THR A 6 1.54 5.25 9.79
CA THR A 6 2.48 4.75 10.79
C THR A 6 3.65 4.04 10.10
N GLY A 7 4.83 4.14 10.71
CA GLY A 7 6.03 3.55 10.13
C GLY A 7 6.64 4.38 9.02
N ASP A 8 7.74 3.90 8.46
CA ASP A 8 8.56 4.63 7.49
C ASP A 8 8.74 3.89 6.16
N SER A 9 7.93 2.88 5.88
CA SER A 9 8.10 2.06 4.67
C SER A 9 7.92 2.82 3.36
N MET A 10 7.23 3.97 3.40
CA MET A 10 7.02 4.82 2.22
C MET A 10 7.86 6.09 2.24
N ALA A 11 8.79 6.21 3.20
CA ALA A 11 9.72 7.33 3.23
C ALA A 11 10.70 7.26 2.06
N PRO A 12 11.16 8.40 1.54
CA PRO A 12 10.93 9.76 2.03
C PRO A 12 9.65 10.42 1.49
N ARG A 13 8.94 9.78 0.56
CA ARG A 13 7.79 10.42 -0.10
C ARG A 13 6.61 10.61 0.86
N ILE A 14 6.31 9.60 1.65
CA ILE A 14 5.30 9.65 2.70
C ILE A 14 5.97 9.29 4.01
N SER A 15 5.92 10.19 4.98
CA SER A 15 6.57 10.01 6.28
C SER A 15 5.58 9.59 7.35
N GLU A 16 6.09 9.00 8.42
CA GLU A 16 5.28 8.70 9.60
C GLU A 16 4.59 9.97 10.10
N GLY A 17 3.32 9.86 10.40
CA GLY A 17 2.49 11.00 10.84
C GLY A 17 1.84 11.77 9.71
N ASP A 18 2.23 11.54 8.46
CA ASP A 18 1.56 12.14 7.30
C ASP A 18 0.13 11.62 7.19
N LEU A 19 -0.72 12.41 6.53
CA LEU A 19 -2.07 12.01 6.18
C LEU A 19 -2.12 11.58 4.72
N VAL A 20 -2.90 10.54 4.45
CA VAL A 20 -3.20 10.11 3.08
C VAL A 20 -4.70 10.08 2.87
N LEU A 21 -5.12 10.49 1.68
CA LEU A 21 -6.50 10.36 1.25
C LEU A 21 -6.64 9.11 0.39
N VAL A 22 -7.58 8.25 0.77
CA VAL A 22 -7.81 6.95 0.14
C VAL A 22 -9.14 6.98 -0.60
N ASP A 23 -9.10 6.68 -1.90
CA ASP A 23 -10.29 6.50 -2.71
C ASP A 23 -10.75 5.04 -2.61
N LEU A 24 -11.84 4.81 -1.87
CA LEU A 24 -12.35 3.47 -1.61
C LEU A 24 -13.03 2.84 -2.84
N ASP A 25 -13.32 3.63 -3.86
CA ASP A 25 -13.88 3.13 -5.12
C ASP A 25 -12.80 2.59 -6.07
N ARG A 26 -11.54 2.91 -5.82
CA ARG A 26 -10.41 2.46 -6.65
C ARG A 26 -9.73 1.26 -6.01
N THR A 27 -10.27 0.09 -6.27
CA THR A 27 -9.74 -1.18 -5.75
C THR A 27 -9.09 -2.05 -6.81
N GLU A 28 -9.19 -1.68 -8.08
CA GLU A 28 -8.45 -2.35 -9.15
C GLU A 28 -6.99 -1.93 -9.14
N ILE A 29 -6.09 -2.91 -9.29
CA ILE A 29 -4.65 -2.65 -9.22
C ILE A 29 -4.14 -2.09 -10.54
N GLU A 30 -3.61 -0.87 -10.49
CA GLU A 30 -2.77 -0.30 -11.52
C GLU A 30 -1.33 -0.40 -11.03
N ASN A 31 -0.48 -1.07 -11.79
CA ASN A 31 0.89 -1.37 -11.37
C ASN A 31 1.67 -0.11 -11.03
N GLY A 32 2.30 -0.12 -9.87
CA GLY A 32 3.13 0.98 -9.38
C GLY A 32 2.38 2.02 -8.57
N GLU A 33 1.07 1.95 -8.50
CA GLU A 33 0.29 2.91 -7.72
C GLU A 33 0.21 2.48 -6.23
N PRO A 34 0.04 3.46 -5.32
CA PRO A 34 -0.03 3.17 -3.89
C PRO A 34 -1.45 2.82 -3.45
N TYR A 35 -1.54 1.82 -2.59
CA TYR A 35 -2.81 1.34 -2.04
C TYR A 35 -2.71 1.09 -0.54
N ILE A 36 -3.85 1.20 0.13
CA ILE A 36 -4.03 0.63 1.46
C ILE A 36 -4.57 -0.78 1.28
N VAL A 37 -3.88 -1.75 1.87
CA VAL A 37 -4.25 -3.16 1.78
C VAL A 37 -4.32 -3.79 3.16
N THR A 38 -5.15 -4.84 3.30
CA THR A 38 -5.07 -5.77 4.42
C THR A 38 -4.33 -7.00 3.93
N ASP A 39 -3.19 -7.26 4.52
CA ASP A 39 -2.31 -8.38 4.15
C ASP A 39 -2.78 -9.70 4.77
N THR A 40 -2.11 -10.78 4.43
CA THR A 40 -2.47 -12.15 4.85
C THR A 40 -2.41 -12.35 6.36
N ASP A 41 -1.63 -11.53 7.07
CA ASP A 41 -1.55 -11.54 8.54
C ASP A 41 -2.62 -10.69 9.22
N GLY A 42 -3.52 -10.08 8.46
CA GLY A 42 -4.57 -9.20 8.98
C GLY A 42 -4.13 -7.76 9.23
N GLU A 43 -2.86 -7.45 9.00
CA GLU A 43 -2.34 -6.10 9.19
C GLU A 43 -2.66 -5.21 8.00
N THR A 44 -2.95 -3.95 8.28
CA THR A 44 -3.19 -2.93 7.25
C THR A 44 -1.89 -2.24 6.91
N ARG A 45 -1.58 -2.18 5.61
CA ARG A 45 -0.32 -1.60 5.10
C ARG A 45 -0.58 -0.67 3.93
N LEU A 46 0.31 0.33 3.79
CA LEU A 46 0.40 1.17 2.60
C LEU A 46 1.58 0.68 1.77
N LYS A 47 1.31 0.21 0.56
CA LYS A 47 2.32 -0.33 -0.36
C LYS A 47 1.97 0.04 -1.79
N ARG A 48 2.99 0.12 -2.67
CA ARG A 48 2.73 0.07 -4.10
C ARG A 48 2.49 -1.36 -4.50
N LEU A 49 1.52 -1.57 -5.37
CA LEU A 49 1.16 -2.91 -5.82
C LEU A 49 1.55 -3.10 -7.28
N HIS A 50 2.11 -4.27 -7.56
CA HIS A 50 2.39 -4.73 -8.91
C HIS A 50 1.84 -6.14 -9.07
N ARG A 51 0.99 -6.32 -10.06
CA ARG A 51 0.52 -7.66 -10.42
C ARG A 51 1.51 -8.25 -11.43
N LEU A 52 2.20 -9.30 -11.02
CA LEU A 52 3.21 -9.99 -11.80
C LEU A 52 2.62 -11.27 -12.38
N GLY A 53 1.80 -11.14 -13.41
CA GLY A 53 1.06 -12.27 -13.97
C GLY A 53 -0.23 -12.56 -13.20
N ALA A 54 -0.84 -13.73 -13.47
CA ALA A 54 -2.19 -14.01 -12.99
C ALA A 54 -2.26 -14.35 -11.49
N LYS A 55 -1.16 -14.81 -10.89
CA LYS A 55 -1.17 -15.40 -9.56
C LYS A 55 -0.14 -14.82 -8.60
N THR A 56 0.55 -13.76 -8.97
CA THR A 56 1.59 -13.15 -8.14
C THR A 56 1.33 -11.67 -7.97
N LEU A 57 1.39 -11.23 -6.72
CA LEU A 57 1.27 -9.82 -6.34
C LEU A 57 2.53 -9.41 -5.61
N ALA A 58 3.14 -8.31 -6.03
CA ALA A 58 4.27 -7.69 -5.33
C ALA A 58 3.78 -6.50 -4.52
N LEU A 59 4.20 -6.45 -3.26
CA LEU A 59 3.98 -5.33 -2.34
C LEU A 59 5.31 -4.60 -2.19
N VAL A 60 5.38 -3.36 -2.66
CA VAL A 60 6.63 -2.62 -2.77
C VAL A 60 6.57 -1.37 -1.89
N SER A 61 7.63 -1.18 -1.10
CA SER A 61 7.83 0.01 -0.29
C SER A 61 8.68 1.02 -1.05
N ASP A 62 8.41 2.32 -0.89
CA ASP A 62 9.26 3.36 -1.47
C ASP A 62 10.61 3.43 -0.76
N ASN A 63 10.65 3.10 0.53
CA ASN A 63 11.88 3.06 1.30
C ASN A 63 12.71 1.83 0.91
N PRO A 64 13.93 2.00 0.37
CA PRO A 64 14.75 0.88 -0.09
C PRO A 64 15.26 -0.02 1.04
N ALA A 65 15.14 0.40 2.31
CA ALA A 65 15.44 -0.46 3.45
C ALA A 65 14.47 -1.64 3.59
N TYR A 66 13.31 -1.56 2.93
CA TYR A 66 12.30 -2.62 2.93
C TYR A 66 12.30 -3.32 1.57
N PRO A 67 12.70 -4.59 1.50
CA PRO A 67 12.68 -5.32 0.23
C PRO A 67 11.24 -5.57 -0.24
N PRO A 68 11.04 -5.73 -1.56
CA PRO A 68 9.74 -6.13 -2.07
C PRO A 68 9.28 -7.46 -1.49
N GLU A 69 7.99 -7.56 -1.21
CA GLU A 69 7.37 -8.78 -0.71
C GLU A 69 6.47 -9.36 -1.78
N LEU A 70 6.57 -10.67 -2.00
CA LEU A 70 5.75 -11.37 -2.98
C LEU A 70 4.66 -12.18 -2.29
N ARG A 71 3.48 -12.20 -2.92
CA ARG A 71 2.36 -13.06 -2.54
C ARG A 71 1.96 -13.88 -3.76
N ASN A 72 1.89 -15.18 -3.60
CA ASN A 72 1.63 -16.12 -4.70
C ASN A 72 0.37 -16.92 -4.43
N GLY A 73 -0.39 -17.22 -5.50
CA GLY A 73 -1.53 -18.13 -5.44
C GLY A 73 -2.58 -17.70 -4.42
N ALA A 74 -2.92 -18.59 -3.49
CA ALA A 74 -3.92 -18.33 -2.46
C ALA A 74 -3.57 -17.12 -1.59
N ASP A 75 -2.28 -16.88 -1.30
CA ASP A 75 -1.84 -15.73 -0.52
C ASP A 75 -2.10 -14.42 -1.27
N ALA A 76 -1.87 -14.40 -2.59
CA ALA A 76 -2.19 -13.23 -3.41
C ALA A 76 -3.70 -12.91 -3.38
N GLU A 77 -4.53 -13.94 -3.42
CA GLU A 77 -6.00 -13.78 -3.36
C GLU A 77 -6.48 -13.30 -1.99
N ARG A 78 -5.71 -13.54 -0.93
CA ARG A 78 -6.06 -13.14 0.43
C ARG A 78 -5.70 -11.69 0.74
N VAL A 79 -4.87 -11.05 -0.06
CA VAL A 79 -4.60 -9.61 0.08
C VAL A 79 -5.83 -8.84 -0.37
N ARG A 80 -6.35 -7.98 0.51
CA ARG A 80 -7.54 -7.19 0.23
C ARG A 80 -7.13 -5.74 -0.03
N VAL A 81 -7.46 -5.22 -1.19
CA VAL A 81 -7.24 -3.81 -1.52
C VAL A 81 -8.41 -3.01 -0.96
N LEU A 82 -8.13 -2.10 -0.03
CA LEU A 82 -9.15 -1.21 0.55
C LEU A 82 -9.39 0.01 -0.32
N GLY A 83 -8.36 0.53 -0.94
CA GLY A 83 -8.47 1.68 -1.83
C GLY A 83 -7.12 2.22 -2.25
N ARG A 84 -7.15 3.10 -3.26
CA ARG A 84 -5.96 3.75 -3.79
C ARG A 84 -5.67 5.05 -3.06
N VAL A 85 -4.41 5.26 -2.70
CA VAL A 85 -3.95 6.55 -2.16
C VAL A 85 -3.89 7.56 -3.29
N VAL A 86 -4.64 8.65 -3.17
CA VAL A 86 -4.76 9.67 -4.22
C VAL A 86 -4.16 11.02 -3.82
N TRP A 87 -3.81 11.18 -2.55
CA TRP A 87 -3.21 12.41 -2.04
C TRP A 87 -2.47 12.11 -0.73
N SER A 88 -1.41 12.86 -0.47
CA SER A 88 -0.71 12.81 0.82
C SER A 88 -0.27 14.21 1.23
N GLY A 89 -0.14 14.44 2.54
CA GLY A 89 0.31 15.70 3.07
C GLY A 89 0.72 15.65 4.53
N HIS A 90 1.32 16.74 4.99
CA HIS A 90 1.78 16.88 6.36
C HIS A 90 0.81 17.66 7.20
N SER A 91 0.73 17.30 8.47
CA SER A 91 0.13 18.16 9.49
C SER A 91 1.18 19.12 10.04
N TRP A 92 0.78 20.36 10.29
CA TRP A 92 1.65 21.38 10.91
C TRP A 92 1.54 21.38 12.44
N GLY A 93 0.78 20.48 12.98
CA GLY A 93 0.50 20.40 14.40
C GLY A 93 1.55 19.77 15.29
#